data_45e414de02bce743bb547161041ec340
#
_entry.id   45e414de02bce743bb547161041ec340
#
_cell.length_a   1.000
_cell.length_b   1.000
_cell.length_c   1.000
_cell.angle_alpha   90.00
_cell.angle_beta   90.00
_cell.angle_gamma   90.00
#
_symmetry.space_group_name_H-M   'P 1'
#
loop_
_entity.id
_entity.type
_entity.pdbx_description
1 polymer ?
#
loop_
_entity_poly.entity_id
_entity_poly.type
_entity_poly.pdbx_seq_one_letter_code
_entity_poly.pdbx_strand_id
1 'polypeptide(L)'
;ANVPMGIDVAIYPFDNVPDDKGARKRQTMSVFFWSKLRILREFDRPVLFLKGWKRKLVSAICIIANRILKWTHFSRKFINKRYLKSATKYNGQKTEWVSCFFGEMHPLKQAIRYDDLFPLAEGPFEDIVVKIPKNNDVYLKRMFGDYMVIPPESERKNHLSEILEFGPFEEEINVD
;
A
#
# COMPACT_ATOMS: atom_id res chain seq x y z
N ALA A 1 5.18 -18.45 16.42
CA ALA A 1 3.78 -18.84 16.44
C ALA A 1 3.27 -18.65 15.02
N ASN A 2 2.92 -19.74 14.34
CA ASN A 2 2.20 -19.69 13.07
C ASN A 2 0.78 -19.20 13.42
N VAL A 3 0.53 -17.94 13.15
CA VAL A 3 -0.84 -17.40 13.17
C VAL A 3 -1.43 -17.79 11.81
N PRO A 4 -2.51 -18.59 11.76
CA PRO A 4 -3.18 -18.85 10.51
C PRO A 4 -3.66 -17.50 9.94
N MET A 5 -3.12 -17.10 8.80
CA MET A 5 -3.61 -15.93 8.08
C MET A 5 -4.77 -16.39 7.21
N GLY A 6 -5.99 -16.02 7.62
CA GLY A 6 -7.17 -16.22 6.79
C GLY A 6 -7.17 -15.32 5.54
N ILE A 7 -8.17 -15.52 4.70
CA ILE A 7 -8.44 -14.60 3.58
C ILE A 7 -8.82 -13.26 4.18
N ASP A 8 -8.06 -12.22 3.86
CA ASP A 8 -8.27 -10.87 4.37
C ASP A 8 -8.87 -9.95 3.32
N VAL A 9 -9.60 -8.96 3.79
CA VAL A 9 -10.09 -7.85 2.97
C VAL A 9 -9.23 -6.62 3.26
N ALA A 10 -8.49 -6.16 2.26
CA ALA A 10 -7.65 -4.97 2.39
C ALA A 10 -8.47 -3.70 2.20
N ILE A 11 -8.44 -2.80 3.19
CA ILE A 11 -9.09 -1.48 3.13
C ILE A 11 -8.01 -0.43 2.94
N TYR A 12 -8.10 0.32 1.84
CA TYR A 12 -7.15 1.37 1.48
C TYR A 12 -7.77 2.74 1.70
N PRO A 13 -7.41 3.49 2.76
CA PRO A 13 -7.91 4.83 2.98
C PRO A 13 -7.33 5.82 1.98
N PHE A 14 -8.15 6.74 1.50
CA PHE A 14 -7.73 7.89 0.72
C PHE A 14 -7.75 9.15 1.57
N ASP A 15 -6.62 9.84 1.60
CA ASP A 15 -6.45 11.10 2.32
C ASP A 15 -6.39 12.29 1.34
N ASN A 16 -6.87 13.45 1.77
CA ASN A 16 -6.78 14.67 0.99
C ASN A 16 -5.31 15.11 0.84
N VAL A 17 -4.95 15.50 -0.38
CA VAL A 17 -3.63 16.04 -0.68
C VAL A 17 -3.76 17.41 -1.33
N PRO A 18 -2.81 18.34 -1.08
CA PRO A 18 -2.92 19.70 -1.60
C PRO A 18 -2.90 19.74 -3.12
N ASP A 19 -3.61 20.72 -3.69
CA ASP A 19 -3.69 20.96 -5.13
C ASP A 19 -2.37 21.50 -5.69
N ASP A 20 -1.63 22.25 -4.88
CA ASP A 20 -0.26 22.67 -5.23
C ASP A 20 0.69 21.48 -5.31
N LYS A 21 1.34 21.31 -6.46
CA LYS A 21 2.26 20.20 -6.73
C LYS A 21 3.45 20.14 -5.77
N GLY A 22 3.97 21.28 -5.35
CA GLY A 22 5.11 21.38 -4.44
C GLY A 22 4.73 20.96 -3.03
N ALA A 23 3.58 21.43 -2.53
CA ALA A 23 3.04 21.04 -1.24
C ALA A 23 2.68 19.54 -1.20
N ARG A 24 2.07 19.02 -2.29
CA ARG A 24 1.77 17.60 -2.47
C ARG A 24 3.03 16.75 -2.40
N LYS A 25 4.09 17.14 -3.13
CA LYS A 25 5.38 16.44 -3.08
C LYS A 25 5.97 16.43 -1.67
N ARG A 26 5.93 17.58 -0.95
CA ARG A 26 6.43 17.67 0.44
C ARG A 26 5.66 16.76 1.39
N GLN A 27 4.32 16.74 1.30
CA GLN A 27 3.50 15.82 2.11
C GLN A 27 3.86 14.36 1.81
N THR A 28 3.88 14.00 0.54
CA THR A 28 4.20 12.64 0.08
C THR A 28 5.58 12.19 0.57
N MET A 29 6.59 13.04 0.46
CA MET A 29 7.93 12.72 0.96
C MET A 29 7.97 12.57 2.49
N SER A 30 7.20 13.39 3.22
CA SER A 30 7.06 13.25 4.67
C SER A 30 6.41 11.92 5.05
N VAL A 31 5.32 11.55 4.39
CA VAL A 31 4.63 10.26 4.60
C VAL A 31 5.57 9.10 4.27
N PHE A 32 6.25 9.17 3.12
CA PHE A 32 7.21 8.15 2.71
C PHE A 32 8.33 7.96 3.74
N PHE A 33 8.91 9.05 4.22
CA PHE A 33 9.96 9.01 5.24
C PHE A 33 9.48 8.29 6.52
N TRP A 34 8.32 8.70 7.07
CA TRP A 34 7.77 8.09 8.28
C TRP A 34 7.35 6.63 8.05
N SER A 35 6.84 6.30 6.86
CA SER A 35 6.52 4.92 6.48
C SER A 35 7.76 4.03 6.48
N LYS A 36 8.88 4.51 5.91
CA LYS A 36 10.14 3.75 5.91
C LYS A 36 10.73 3.60 7.32
N LEU A 37 10.65 4.63 8.16
CA LEU A 37 11.04 4.52 9.56
C LEU A 37 10.16 3.50 10.32
N ARG A 38 8.86 3.43 10.02
CA ARG A 38 7.96 2.43 10.58
C ARG A 38 8.40 1.02 10.23
N ILE A 39 8.67 0.76 8.95
CA ILE A 39 9.16 -0.54 8.49
C ILE A 39 10.49 -0.89 9.14
N LEU A 40 11.45 0.04 9.15
CA LEU A 40 12.76 -0.17 9.77
C LEU A 40 12.68 -0.39 11.28
N ARG A 41 11.68 0.20 11.96
CA ARG A 41 11.48 -0.03 13.40
C ARG A 41 10.92 -1.41 13.70
N GLU A 42 10.08 -1.96 12.82
CA GLU A 42 9.48 -3.29 12.97
C GLU A 42 10.44 -4.40 12.55
N PHE A 43 11.03 -4.27 11.37
CA PHE A 43 11.83 -5.30 10.73
C PHE A 43 13.29 -4.88 10.65
N ASP A 44 14.19 -5.74 11.15
CA ASP A 44 15.64 -5.55 11.00
C ASP A 44 16.12 -5.89 9.59
N ARG A 45 15.39 -6.77 8.88
CA ARG A 45 15.68 -7.21 7.51
C ARG A 45 14.44 -7.04 6.63
N PRO A 46 14.12 -5.81 6.19
CA PRO A 46 13.03 -5.62 5.26
C PRO A 46 13.32 -6.30 3.92
N VAL A 47 12.27 -6.69 3.21
CA VAL A 47 12.41 -7.26 1.87
C VAL A 47 13.01 -6.20 0.94
N LEU A 48 14.14 -6.54 0.31
CA LEU A 48 14.88 -5.66 -0.60
C LEU A 48 14.89 -6.28 -2.00
N PHE A 49 14.38 -5.55 -2.98
CA PHE A 49 14.41 -5.94 -4.40
C PHE A 49 15.77 -5.61 -5.07
N LEU A 50 16.85 -5.70 -4.30
CA LEU A 50 18.23 -5.49 -4.75
C LEU A 50 18.94 -6.82 -4.87
N LYS A 51 19.92 -6.91 -5.79
CA LYS A 51 20.73 -8.10 -6.01
C LYS A 51 22.21 -7.84 -5.67
N GLY A 52 22.93 -8.92 -5.39
CA GLY A 52 24.39 -8.89 -5.19
C GLY A 52 24.85 -8.09 -3.96
N TRP A 53 26.01 -7.42 -4.08
CA TRP A 53 26.65 -6.69 -2.98
C TRP A 53 25.83 -5.50 -2.46
N LYS A 54 25.06 -4.85 -3.35
CA LYS A 54 24.16 -3.74 -2.97
C LYS A 54 23.10 -4.18 -1.97
N ARG A 55 22.55 -5.39 -2.14
CA ARG A 55 21.59 -5.97 -1.18
C ARG A 55 22.22 -6.17 0.19
N LYS A 56 23.47 -6.70 0.23
CA LYS A 56 24.20 -6.93 1.49
C LYS A 56 24.46 -5.62 2.23
N LEU A 57 24.91 -4.58 1.52
CA LEU A 57 25.21 -3.28 2.07
C LEU A 57 23.92 -2.61 2.65
N VAL A 58 22.85 -2.57 1.85
CA VAL A 58 21.58 -1.95 2.31
C VAL A 58 20.99 -2.74 3.46
N SER A 59 21.09 -4.08 3.45
CA SER A 59 20.63 -4.90 4.58
C SER A 59 21.41 -4.60 5.86
N ALA A 60 22.73 -4.43 5.79
CA ALA A 60 23.54 -4.03 6.95
C ALA A 60 23.12 -2.66 7.49
N ILE A 61 22.90 -1.68 6.61
CA ILE A 61 22.41 -0.35 6.99
C ILE A 61 21.04 -0.46 7.68
N CYS A 62 20.12 -1.28 7.16
CA CYS A 62 18.81 -1.49 7.76
C CYS A 62 18.91 -2.09 9.18
N ILE A 63 19.79 -3.07 9.38
CA ILE A 63 20.02 -3.69 10.69
C ILE A 63 20.54 -2.66 11.70
N ILE A 64 21.53 -1.85 11.30
CA ILE A 64 22.09 -0.81 12.16
C ILE A 64 21.00 0.24 12.49
N ALA A 65 20.29 0.71 11.48
CA ALA A 65 19.20 1.68 11.67
C ALA A 65 18.09 1.14 12.60
N ASN A 66 17.69 -0.14 12.43
CA ASN A 66 16.72 -0.77 13.32
C ASN A 66 17.21 -0.78 14.79
N ARG A 67 18.49 -1.13 15.04
CA ARG A 67 19.06 -1.14 16.38
C ARG A 67 19.08 0.27 16.99
N ILE A 68 19.51 1.29 16.22
CA ILE A 68 19.48 2.68 16.66
C ILE A 68 18.05 3.13 16.99
N LEU A 69 17.08 2.82 16.13
CA LEU A 69 15.68 3.15 16.34
C LEU A 69 15.08 2.44 17.57
N LYS A 70 15.54 1.23 17.88
CA LYS A 70 15.13 0.48 19.08
C LYS A 70 15.76 1.03 20.35
N TRP A 71 16.97 1.54 20.26
CA TRP A 71 17.70 2.11 21.40
C TRP A 71 17.28 3.55 21.72
N THR A 72 16.84 4.30 20.72
CA THR A 72 16.42 5.70 20.87
C THR A 72 14.93 5.82 21.25
N HIS A 73 14.50 7.06 21.59
CA HIS A 73 13.12 7.39 21.93
C HIS A 73 12.14 7.36 20.75
N PHE A 74 12.55 6.88 19.57
CA PHE A 74 11.66 6.67 18.41
C PHE A 74 10.73 5.47 18.62
N SER A 75 9.79 5.63 19.57
CA SER A 75 8.81 4.58 19.84
C SER A 75 7.89 4.33 18.64
N ARG A 76 7.31 3.12 18.56
CA ARG A 76 6.27 2.78 17.56
C ARG A 76 5.14 3.80 17.56
N LYS A 77 4.65 4.17 18.75
CA LYS A 77 3.57 5.15 18.92
C LYS A 77 3.96 6.53 18.35
N PHE A 78 5.19 6.98 18.60
CA PHE A 78 5.68 8.25 18.08
C PHE A 78 5.75 8.23 16.54
N ILE A 79 6.38 7.21 15.95
CA ILE A 79 6.52 7.09 14.49
C ILE A 79 5.13 7.01 13.83
N ASN A 80 4.23 6.17 14.35
CA ASN A 80 2.87 6.05 13.83
C ASN A 80 2.08 7.36 13.94
N LYS A 81 2.20 8.08 15.06
CA LYS A 81 1.58 9.41 15.23
C LYS A 81 2.06 10.41 14.17
N ARG A 82 3.37 10.43 13.90
CA ARG A 82 3.98 11.31 12.88
C ARG A 82 3.57 10.92 11.47
N TYR A 83 3.53 9.61 11.17
CA TYR A 83 3.04 9.08 9.91
C TYR A 83 1.59 9.52 9.67
N LEU A 84 0.69 9.21 10.60
CA LEU A 84 -0.72 9.60 10.50
C LEU A 84 -0.89 11.12 10.37
N LYS A 85 -0.21 11.91 11.22
CA LYS A 85 -0.25 13.38 11.11
C LYS A 85 0.19 13.89 9.74
N SER A 86 1.16 13.22 9.10
CA SER A 86 1.61 13.60 7.75
C SER A 86 0.61 13.19 6.69
N ALA A 87 0.03 11.99 6.79
CA ALA A 87 -0.95 11.48 5.84
C ALA A 87 -2.24 12.30 5.87
N THR A 88 -2.79 12.53 7.07
CA THR A 88 -4.09 13.20 7.27
C THR A 88 -4.01 14.73 7.33
N LYS A 89 -2.84 15.31 7.03
CA LYS A 89 -2.57 16.75 7.22
C LYS A 89 -3.60 17.67 6.58
N TYR A 90 -4.15 17.27 5.45
CA TYR A 90 -5.06 18.08 4.65
C TYR A 90 -6.51 17.59 4.66
N ASN A 91 -6.84 16.57 5.47
CA ASN A 91 -8.20 16.02 5.51
C ASN A 91 -9.28 17.00 5.99
N GLY A 92 -8.90 18.05 6.71
CA GLY A 92 -9.80 19.15 7.08
C GLY A 92 -10.01 20.20 5.97
N GLN A 93 -9.41 20.05 4.81
CA GLN A 93 -9.50 20.99 3.68
C GLN A 93 -10.20 20.31 2.50
N LYS A 94 -11.00 21.08 1.75
CA LYS A 94 -11.53 20.60 0.47
C LYS A 94 -10.42 20.71 -0.58
N THR A 95 -10.01 19.59 -1.14
CA THR A 95 -8.97 19.51 -2.18
C THR A 95 -9.51 18.78 -3.40
N GLU A 96 -8.97 19.08 -4.57
CA GLU A 96 -9.30 18.35 -5.81
C GLU A 96 -8.61 16.99 -5.89
N TRP A 97 -7.58 16.77 -5.09
CA TRP A 97 -6.75 15.58 -5.15
C TRP A 97 -6.80 14.79 -3.85
N VAL A 98 -6.82 13.48 -3.99
CA VAL A 98 -6.70 12.51 -2.90
C VAL A 98 -5.60 11.49 -3.22
N SER A 99 -5.05 10.86 -2.21
CA SER A 99 -4.02 9.83 -2.38
C SER A 99 -4.16 8.74 -1.32
N CYS A 100 -3.93 7.52 -1.73
CA CYS A 100 -3.74 6.42 -0.81
C CYS A 100 -2.25 6.35 -0.42
N PHE A 101 -1.95 6.54 0.86
CA PHE A 101 -0.58 6.43 1.36
C PHE A 101 -0.25 5.02 1.89
N PHE A 102 -1.17 4.09 1.72
CA PHE A 102 -1.00 2.71 2.14
C PHE A 102 -0.56 1.85 0.94
N GLY A 103 0.44 1.01 1.13
CA GLY A 103 0.92 0.10 0.10
C GLY A 103 2.33 0.39 -0.42
N GLU A 104 2.78 -0.45 -1.31
CA GLU A 104 4.16 -0.45 -1.84
C GLU A 104 4.39 0.49 -3.03
N MET A 105 3.33 1.02 -3.63
CA MET A 105 3.43 1.87 -4.80
C MET A 105 4.08 3.22 -4.48
N HIS A 106 4.72 3.79 -5.49
CA HIS A 106 5.40 5.08 -5.33
C HIS A 106 4.37 6.17 -5.00
N PRO A 107 4.45 6.82 -3.84
CA PRO A 107 3.38 7.68 -3.33
C PRO A 107 3.01 8.83 -4.27
N LEU A 108 3.96 9.32 -5.10
CA LEU A 108 3.67 10.38 -6.08
C LEU A 108 2.78 9.94 -7.24
N LYS A 109 2.71 8.64 -7.51
CA LYS A 109 1.83 8.08 -8.56
C LYS A 109 0.41 7.83 -8.07
N GLN A 110 0.19 7.76 -6.75
CA GLN A 110 -1.08 7.38 -6.15
C GLN A 110 -2.10 8.53 -6.02
N ALA A 111 -1.66 9.79 -6.24
CA ALA A 111 -2.61 10.90 -6.19
C ALA A 111 -3.54 10.87 -7.40
N ILE A 112 -4.85 10.91 -7.15
CA ILE A 112 -5.91 10.93 -8.16
C ILE A 112 -6.86 12.08 -7.88
N ARG A 113 -7.56 12.56 -8.91
CA ARG A 113 -8.58 13.58 -8.72
C ARG A 113 -9.79 12.99 -8.02
N TYR A 114 -10.34 13.74 -7.07
CA TYR A 114 -11.56 13.34 -6.36
C TYR A 114 -12.72 13.06 -7.33
N ASP A 115 -12.86 13.89 -8.38
CA ASP A 115 -13.89 13.76 -9.39
C ASP A 115 -13.74 12.53 -10.30
N ASP A 116 -12.55 11.91 -10.35
CA ASP A 116 -12.34 10.64 -11.06
C ASP A 116 -12.77 9.44 -10.21
N LEU A 117 -12.82 9.61 -8.87
CA LEU A 117 -13.30 8.58 -7.97
C LEU A 117 -14.80 8.68 -7.72
N PHE A 118 -15.32 9.89 -7.52
CA PHE A 118 -16.68 10.15 -7.05
C PHE A 118 -17.50 11.00 -8.02
N PRO A 119 -18.86 10.83 -8.01
CA PRO A 119 -19.60 9.78 -7.34
C PRO A 119 -19.23 8.40 -7.89
N LEU A 120 -19.24 7.35 -7.05
CA LEU A 120 -18.97 6.00 -7.51
C LEU A 120 -19.96 5.58 -8.61
N ALA A 121 -19.44 4.94 -9.65
CA ALA A 121 -20.23 4.26 -10.67
C ALA A 121 -20.59 2.83 -10.23
N GLU A 122 -21.39 2.16 -11.01
CA GLU A 122 -21.70 0.75 -10.86
C GLU A 122 -21.08 -0.04 -12.01
N GLY A 123 -20.52 -1.20 -11.71
CA GLY A 123 -19.94 -2.08 -12.70
C GLY A 123 -20.20 -3.54 -12.37
N PRO A 124 -20.30 -4.40 -13.39
CA PRO A 124 -20.45 -5.82 -13.19
C PRO A 124 -19.15 -6.44 -12.64
N PHE A 125 -19.29 -7.36 -11.73
CA PHE A 125 -18.23 -8.22 -11.26
C PHE A 125 -18.80 -9.62 -11.08
N GLU A 126 -18.51 -10.51 -12.04
CA GLU A 126 -19.12 -11.83 -12.14
C GLU A 126 -20.67 -11.74 -12.15
N ASP A 127 -21.32 -12.28 -11.14
CA ASP A 127 -22.77 -12.33 -10.96
C ASP A 127 -23.35 -11.18 -10.12
N ILE A 128 -22.49 -10.27 -9.65
CA ILE A 128 -22.90 -9.14 -8.79
C ILE A 128 -22.59 -7.79 -9.43
N VAL A 129 -23.22 -6.74 -8.91
CA VAL A 129 -22.92 -5.34 -9.25
C VAL A 129 -22.16 -4.69 -8.08
N VAL A 130 -21.00 -4.12 -8.38
CA VAL A 130 -20.14 -3.48 -7.38
C VAL A 130 -19.99 -1.99 -7.65
N LYS A 131 -19.68 -1.23 -6.59
CA LYS A 131 -19.32 0.18 -6.73
C LYS A 131 -17.86 0.30 -7.17
N ILE A 132 -17.64 1.03 -8.25
CA ILE A 132 -16.32 1.27 -8.84
C ILE A 132 -16.04 2.77 -8.93
N PRO A 133 -14.76 3.21 -9.08
CA PRO A 133 -14.44 4.60 -9.37
C PRO A 133 -15.18 5.11 -10.60
N LYS A 134 -15.65 6.35 -10.57
CA LYS A 134 -16.36 7.00 -11.69
C LYS A 134 -15.61 6.84 -13.00
N ASN A 135 -14.32 7.15 -13.00
CA ASN A 135 -13.42 6.99 -14.13
C ASN A 135 -12.43 5.84 -13.85
N ASN A 136 -12.94 4.60 -13.84
CA ASN A 136 -12.15 3.42 -13.50
C ASN A 136 -10.92 3.23 -14.40
N ASP A 137 -11.03 3.52 -15.70
CA ASP A 137 -9.89 3.44 -16.63
C ASP A 137 -8.77 4.43 -16.26
N VAL A 138 -9.11 5.68 -15.92
CA VAL A 138 -8.15 6.69 -15.44
C VAL A 138 -7.48 6.22 -14.15
N TYR A 139 -8.27 5.67 -13.23
CA TYR A 139 -7.75 5.10 -11.99
C TYR A 139 -6.77 3.96 -12.26
N LEU A 140 -7.16 2.97 -13.05
CA LEU A 140 -6.36 1.77 -13.34
C LEU A 140 -5.07 2.12 -14.10
N LYS A 141 -5.15 2.98 -15.13
CA LYS A 141 -3.97 3.44 -15.86
C LYS A 141 -2.98 4.17 -14.96
N ARG A 142 -3.50 4.98 -14.04
CA ARG A 142 -2.64 5.71 -13.11
C ARG A 142 -1.96 4.79 -12.10
N MET A 143 -2.67 3.78 -11.61
CA MET A 143 -2.15 2.85 -10.61
C MET A 143 -1.23 1.79 -11.21
N PHE A 144 -1.60 1.23 -12.34
CA PHE A 144 -0.97 0.03 -12.90
C PHE A 144 -0.33 0.25 -14.29
N GLY A 145 -0.48 1.45 -14.89
CA GLY A 145 -0.01 1.71 -16.24
C GLY A 145 -0.91 1.05 -17.27
N ASP A 146 -0.34 0.37 -18.26
CA ASP A 146 -1.11 -0.37 -19.25
C ASP A 146 -1.61 -1.69 -18.67
N TYR A 147 -2.67 -1.61 -17.86
CA TYR A 147 -3.22 -2.72 -17.10
C TYR A 147 -3.90 -3.79 -17.98
N MET A 148 -4.19 -3.47 -19.25
CA MET A 148 -4.76 -4.44 -20.20
C MET A 148 -3.70 -5.39 -20.77
N VAL A 149 -2.43 -5.06 -20.66
CA VAL A 149 -1.33 -5.93 -21.07
C VAL A 149 -1.04 -6.94 -19.96
N ILE A 150 -1.30 -8.21 -20.26
CA ILE A 150 -0.99 -9.30 -19.33
C ILE A 150 0.53 -9.45 -19.24
N PRO A 151 1.14 -9.38 -18.06
CA PRO A 151 2.59 -9.55 -17.91
C PRO A 151 3.05 -10.94 -18.40
N PRO A 152 4.30 -11.07 -18.90
CA PRO A 152 4.91 -12.35 -19.19
C PRO A 152 4.84 -13.29 -17.98
N GLU A 153 4.76 -14.58 -18.20
CA GLU A 153 4.63 -15.58 -17.10
C GLU A 153 5.74 -15.46 -16.05
N SER A 154 6.97 -15.16 -16.49
CA SER A 154 8.12 -14.95 -15.60
C SER A 154 7.97 -13.76 -14.65
N GLU A 155 7.08 -12.82 -14.94
CA GLU A 155 6.81 -11.62 -14.14
C GLU A 155 5.52 -11.73 -13.31
N ARG A 156 4.71 -12.77 -13.56
CA ARG A 156 3.48 -13.00 -12.79
C ARG A 156 3.83 -13.51 -11.40
N LYS A 157 3.39 -12.78 -10.39
CA LYS A 157 3.58 -13.17 -8.98
C LYS A 157 2.24 -13.65 -8.44
N ASN A 158 2.18 -14.92 -8.09
CA ASN A 158 1.04 -15.47 -7.39
C ASN A 158 1.23 -15.27 -5.88
N HIS A 159 0.21 -14.81 -5.20
CA HIS A 159 0.08 -14.83 -3.74
C HIS A 159 -0.59 -16.13 -3.29
N LEU A 160 -0.07 -17.27 -3.77
CA LEU A 160 -0.57 -18.55 -3.30
C LEU A 160 -0.17 -18.73 -1.84
N SER A 161 -1.13 -19.12 -1.02
CA SER A 161 -0.86 -19.60 0.34
C SER A 161 -0.07 -20.90 0.23
N GLU A 162 0.99 -21.05 1.03
CA GLU A 162 1.72 -22.32 1.12
C GLU A 162 0.85 -23.43 1.69
N ILE A 163 -0.13 -23.06 2.52
CA ILE A 163 -1.14 -23.95 3.10
C ILE A 163 -2.50 -23.28 2.87
N LEU A 164 -3.41 -24.02 2.25
CA LEU A 164 -4.79 -23.59 2.04
C LEU A 164 -5.69 -24.56 2.82
N GLU A 165 -6.21 -24.11 3.95
CA GLU A 165 -7.16 -24.83 4.78
C GLU A 165 -8.46 -24.03 4.87
N PHE A 166 -9.56 -24.63 4.47
CA PHE A 166 -10.88 -23.99 4.52
C PHE A 166 -11.62 -24.23 5.83
N GLY A 167 -10.97 -24.93 6.80
CA GLY A 167 -11.53 -25.21 8.09
C GLY A 167 -12.84 -26.01 7.99
N PRO A 168 -13.92 -25.57 8.69
CA PRO A 168 -15.19 -26.33 8.67
C PRO A 168 -15.91 -26.33 7.31
N PHE A 169 -15.45 -25.54 6.33
CA PHE A 169 -16.04 -25.46 4.98
C PHE A 169 -15.30 -26.30 3.94
N GLU A 170 -14.32 -27.10 4.37
CA GLU A 170 -13.51 -27.94 3.48
C GLU A 170 -14.32 -29.02 2.76
N GLU A 171 -15.40 -29.49 3.38
CA GLU A 171 -16.31 -30.49 2.81
C GLU A 171 -17.23 -29.90 1.71
N GLU A 172 -17.53 -28.59 1.72
CA GLU A 172 -18.42 -27.94 0.76
C GLU A 172 -17.73 -27.68 -0.60
N ILE A 173 -16.40 -27.71 -0.65
CA ILE A 173 -15.61 -27.34 -1.84
C ILE A 173 -15.33 -28.55 -2.74
N ASN A 174 -15.52 -29.78 -2.24
CA ASN A 174 -15.32 -31.02 -2.98
C ASN A 174 -16.57 -31.46 -3.79
N VAL A 175 -17.48 -30.58 -4.08
CA VAL A 175 -18.68 -30.88 -4.88
C VAL A 175 -18.47 -30.39 -6.30
N ASP A 176 -18.04 -31.36 -7.16
CA ASP A 176 -17.96 -31.38 -8.64
C ASP A 176 -16.82 -30.62 -9.33
#